data_5078bce72f79840b9c949b5dccc1de8c
#
_entry.id   5078bce72f79840b9c949b5dccc1de8c
#
_cell.length_a   1.000
_cell.length_b   1.000
_cell.length_c   1.000
_cell.angle_alpha   90.00
_cell.angle_beta   90.00
_cell.angle_gamma   90.00
#
_symmetry.space_group_name_H-M   'P 1'
#
loop_
_entity.id
_entity.type
_entity.pdbx_description
1 polymer ?
#
loop_
_entity_poly.entity_id
_entity_poly.type
_entity_poly.pdbx_seq_one_letter_code
_entity_poly.pdbx_strand_id
1 'polypeptide(L)'
;MKSPRFLSGFLGIALIVGLGVWLLRPPAAPLEHDLSAVQPVAGAAVPATEEWRERPPGPERDASLFVMLDALHRRDPEAALAQARDRVGTREQAAVYGLFFDTFARENPTLAVARLAAVPPGPGRENALRALASVWVRADAPAALAWAQNLSADDRAPAMESALFELARRDPLQVIELAPQSLSGPALERTLFHALQLMTAADPVAAAGLVRLLPAGETQTRAALDVARGLAVKDPAAALAFVGQLPVGPAQTLALNNALTSWAATAPAAAGQYVAGLPAGAAQDAAAAHLAALLASDPVNALAWANSLGAASARDAALIRIASTWAQADAPAASRWASAQPPGPTMTTALGGALSYWSLVDAPAVRNFVSELPASSQPAAAASVAPQLAQRDPAATIAWAQTLVAPAAREAAVMAAYARWLDNAPAAARAWLATATIAPELRARLGEAGSPNR
;
A
#
# COMPACT_ATOMS: atom_id res chain seq x y z
N MET A 1 -1.52 1.98 48.47
CA MET A 1 -2.71 1.47 47.76
C MET A 1 -2.64 1.96 46.34
N LYS A 2 -2.71 1.04 45.39
CA LYS A 2 -2.31 1.19 43.97
C LYS A 2 -3.39 1.88 43.13
N SER A 3 -3.00 2.89 42.37
CA SER A 3 -3.83 3.53 41.34
C SER A 3 -3.78 2.74 40.03
N PRO A 4 -4.89 2.57 39.28
CA PRO A 4 -4.86 1.96 37.97
C PRO A 4 -4.51 2.98 36.88
N ARG A 5 -3.68 2.53 35.96
CA ARG A 5 -3.17 3.27 34.80
C ARG A 5 -4.22 3.36 33.69
N PHE A 6 -4.38 4.55 33.15
CA PHE A 6 -5.09 4.84 31.90
C PHE A 6 -4.43 4.16 30.69
N LEU A 7 -5.21 3.35 30.01
CA LEU A 7 -4.95 2.84 28.65
C LEU A 7 -6.21 3.12 27.83
N SER A 8 -6.30 4.29 27.23
CA SER A 8 -7.33 4.59 26.20
C SER A 8 -6.88 5.82 25.43
N GLY A 9 -6.30 5.66 24.26
CA GLY A 9 -5.90 6.80 23.43
C GLY A 9 -5.14 6.48 22.15
N PHE A 10 -5.13 5.24 21.67
CA PHE A 10 -4.34 4.89 20.47
C PHE A 10 -5.13 4.27 19.31
N LEU A 11 -6.44 4.42 19.23
CA LEU A 11 -7.26 3.77 18.20
C LEU A 11 -7.67 4.66 17.02
N GLY A 12 -7.38 5.96 17.05
CA GLY A 12 -7.83 6.92 16.01
C GLY A 12 -6.82 7.17 14.87
N ILE A 13 -5.52 6.99 15.11
CA ILE A 13 -4.45 7.31 14.12
C ILE A 13 -4.10 6.09 13.25
N ALA A 14 -4.43 4.88 13.70
CA ALA A 14 -4.15 3.65 12.97
C ALA A 14 -4.98 3.49 11.67
N LEU A 15 -6.09 4.21 11.49
CA LEU A 15 -7.00 4.01 10.34
C LEU A 15 -6.55 4.74 9.07
N ILE A 16 -5.85 5.86 9.17
CA ILE A 16 -5.36 6.61 7.98
C ILE A 16 -4.00 6.08 7.51
N VAL A 17 -3.14 5.67 8.43
CA VAL A 17 -1.88 4.98 8.10
C VAL A 17 -2.16 3.53 7.67
N GLY A 18 -3.21 2.91 8.20
CA GLY A 18 -3.63 1.56 7.84
C GLY A 18 -4.14 1.41 6.40
N LEU A 19 -4.81 2.42 5.83
CA LEU A 19 -5.26 2.37 4.44
C LEU A 19 -4.09 2.53 3.45
N GLY A 20 -3.08 3.35 3.76
CA GLY A 20 -1.88 3.47 2.94
C GLY A 20 -1.00 2.22 2.98
N VAL A 21 -0.91 1.56 4.13
CA VAL A 21 -0.15 0.30 4.29
C VAL A 21 -0.94 -0.90 3.74
N TRP A 22 -2.28 -0.85 3.71
CA TRP A 22 -3.08 -1.93 3.12
C TRP A 22 -3.02 -1.93 1.58
N LEU A 23 -2.89 -0.76 0.96
CA LEU A 23 -2.65 -0.62 -0.49
C LEU A 23 -1.20 -0.99 -0.90
N LEU A 24 -0.27 -1.04 0.06
CA LEU A 24 1.12 -1.45 -0.13
C LEU A 24 1.36 -2.92 0.29
N ARG A 25 0.34 -3.64 0.76
CA ARG A 25 0.48 -5.08 0.92
C ARG A 25 0.55 -5.68 -0.48
N PRO A 26 1.67 -6.36 -0.83
CA PRO A 26 1.62 -7.23 -1.99
C PRO A 26 0.44 -8.18 -1.79
N PRO A 27 -0.31 -8.56 -2.84
CA PRO A 27 -1.25 -9.66 -2.72
C PRO A 27 -0.46 -10.77 -2.05
N ALA A 28 -1.11 -11.43 -1.09
CA ALA A 28 -0.48 -12.59 -0.45
C ALA A 28 0.11 -13.40 -1.59
N ALA A 29 1.44 -13.52 -1.60
CA ALA A 29 2.10 -14.41 -2.53
C ALA A 29 1.32 -15.71 -2.45
N PRO A 30 1.05 -16.40 -3.56
CA PRO A 30 0.51 -17.74 -3.47
C PRO A 30 1.37 -18.38 -2.42
N LEU A 31 0.73 -18.90 -1.35
CA LEU A 31 1.42 -19.44 -0.19
C LEU A 31 2.46 -20.42 -0.73
N GLU A 32 3.63 -19.92 -1.11
CA GLU A 32 4.83 -20.72 -1.14
C GLU A 32 4.96 -21.13 0.31
N HIS A 33 4.42 -22.30 0.61
CA HIS A 33 4.77 -22.97 1.83
C HIS A 33 6.26 -23.19 1.66
N ASP A 34 7.04 -22.35 2.34
CA ASP A 34 8.45 -22.58 2.52
C ASP A 34 8.59 -23.91 3.27
N LEU A 35 8.55 -25.00 2.50
CA LEU A 35 8.79 -26.37 2.98
C LEU A 35 10.25 -26.53 3.41
N SER A 36 11.13 -25.57 3.12
CA SER A 36 12.50 -25.53 3.64
C SER A 36 12.56 -25.33 5.16
N ALA A 37 11.48 -24.85 5.79
CA ALA A 37 11.39 -24.76 7.26
C ALA A 37 11.09 -26.11 7.92
N VAL A 38 10.67 -27.14 7.17
CA VAL A 38 10.55 -28.52 7.67
C VAL A 38 11.87 -29.25 7.40
N GLN A 39 12.94 -28.82 8.09
CA GLN A 39 14.15 -29.65 8.17
C GLN A 39 13.79 -30.93 8.94
N PRO A 40 14.04 -32.12 8.36
CA PRO A 40 13.93 -33.36 9.14
C PRO A 40 14.91 -33.25 10.31
N VAL A 41 14.40 -33.31 11.54
CA VAL A 41 15.22 -33.45 12.73
C VAL A 41 16.00 -34.73 12.55
N ALA A 42 17.28 -34.61 12.25
CA ALA A 42 18.17 -35.75 12.10
C ALA A 42 18.22 -36.52 13.45
N GLY A 43 17.66 -37.73 13.47
CA GLY A 43 17.69 -38.61 14.64
C GLY A 43 16.31 -38.94 15.25
N ALA A 44 15.19 -38.46 14.74
CA ALA A 44 13.87 -38.92 15.18
C ALA A 44 13.64 -40.36 14.68
N ALA A 45 13.44 -41.32 15.60
CA ALA A 45 12.96 -42.66 15.28
C ALA A 45 11.67 -42.50 14.41
N VAL A 46 11.60 -43.27 13.30
CA VAL A 46 10.39 -43.27 12.43
C VAL A 46 9.21 -43.64 13.33
N PRO A 47 8.22 -42.74 13.53
CA PRO A 47 7.10 -43.06 14.41
C PRO A 47 6.33 -44.27 13.87
N ALA A 48 5.89 -45.16 14.76
CA ALA A 48 5.05 -46.28 14.41
C ALA A 48 3.84 -45.79 13.60
N THR A 49 3.41 -46.55 12.63
CA THR A 49 2.59 -46.22 11.45
C THR A 49 1.23 -45.56 11.67
N GLU A 50 0.82 -45.24 12.92
CA GLU A 50 -0.52 -44.69 13.21
C GLU A 50 -0.56 -43.51 14.20
N GLU A 51 0.50 -43.11 14.88
CA GLU A 51 0.53 -42.03 15.89
C GLU A 51 0.03 -40.65 15.38
N TRP A 52 0.17 -40.36 14.07
CA TRP A 52 -0.36 -39.15 13.50
C TRP A 52 -1.89 -39.06 13.52
N ARG A 53 -2.62 -40.18 13.56
CA ARG A 53 -4.09 -40.25 13.60
C ARG A 53 -4.63 -39.80 14.96
N GLU A 54 -3.87 -39.96 16.00
CA GLU A 54 -4.26 -39.60 17.38
C GLU A 54 -4.02 -38.11 17.67
N ARG A 55 -3.28 -37.42 16.81
CA ARG A 55 -3.01 -35.98 16.97
C ARG A 55 -4.19 -35.14 16.46
N PRO A 56 -4.52 -34.03 17.14
CA PRO A 56 -5.54 -33.10 16.65
C PRO A 56 -5.13 -32.51 15.29
N PRO A 57 -6.12 -32.14 14.42
CA PRO A 57 -5.84 -31.47 13.16
C PRO A 57 -4.98 -30.22 13.35
N GLY A 58 -3.88 -30.11 12.64
CA GLY A 58 -2.96 -28.97 12.74
C GLY A 58 -1.55 -29.29 12.23
N PRO A 59 -0.62 -28.31 12.29
CA PRO A 59 0.70 -28.40 11.69
C PRO A 59 1.52 -29.61 12.18
N GLU A 60 1.38 -30.00 13.44
CA GLU A 60 2.11 -31.14 14.01
C GLU A 60 1.64 -32.48 13.46
N ARG A 61 0.31 -32.63 13.26
CA ARG A 61 -0.29 -33.79 12.63
C ARG A 61 0.15 -33.90 11.18
N ASP A 62 0.14 -32.76 10.46
CA ASP A 62 0.54 -32.70 9.06
C ASP A 62 2.01 -33.07 8.88
N ALA A 63 2.89 -32.56 9.75
CA ALA A 63 4.31 -32.91 9.78
C ALA A 63 4.53 -34.40 10.05
N SER A 64 3.79 -34.99 10.99
CA SER A 64 3.92 -36.41 11.34
C SER A 64 3.41 -37.31 10.19
N LEU A 65 2.30 -36.94 9.57
CA LEU A 65 1.77 -37.60 8.39
C LEU A 65 2.79 -37.56 7.25
N PHE A 66 3.39 -36.39 7.05
CA PHE A 66 4.39 -36.15 6.02
C PHE A 66 5.63 -37.03 6.22
N VAL A 67 6.19 -37.09 7.43
CA VAL A 67 7.34 -37.94 7.76
C VAL A 67 7.02 -39.41 7.49
N MET A 68 5.83 -39.86 7.88
CA MET A 68 5.38 -41.26 7.66
C MET A 68 5.28 -41.57 6.17
N LEU A 69 4.65 -40.67 5.39
CA LEU A 69 4.46 -40.85 3.96
C LEU A 69 5.78 -40.76 3.19
N ASP A 70 6.73 -39.91 3.59
CA ASP A 70 8.07 -39.84 3.01
C ASP A 70 8.88 -41.12 3.29
N ALA A 71 8.79 -41.67 4.52
CA ALA A 71 9.42 -42.95 4.84
C ALA A 71 8.79 -44.11 4.05
N LEU A 72 7.47 -44.13 3.87
CA LEU A 72 6.78 -45.11 3.04
C LEU A 72 7.15 -44.95 1.56
N HIS A 73 7.22 -43.71 1.08
CA HIS A 73 7.59 -43.40 -0.30
C HIS A 73 8.98 -43.96 -0.69
N ARG A 74 9.97 -43.85 0.21
CA ARG A 74 11.33 -44.39 0.00
C ARG A 74 11.37 -45.93 -0.10
N ARG A 75 10.39 -46.61 0.50
CA ARG A 75 10.31 -48.09 0.50
C ARG A 75 9.36 -48.61 -0.56
N ASP A 76 8.22 -47.97 -0.72
CA ASP A 76 7.15 -48.38 -1.64
C ASP A 76 6.37 -47.13 -2.08
N PRO A 77 6.82 -46.51 -3.19
CA PRO A 77 6.16 -45.32 -3.75
C PRO A 77 4.70 -45.50 -4.11
N GLU A 78 4.33 -46.71 -4.54
CA GLU A 78 2.95 -47.04 -4.97
C GLU A 78 2.02 -47.12 -3.73
N ALA A 79 2.50 -47.77 -2.68
CA ALA A 79 1.75 -47.81 -1.41
C ALA A 79 1.58 -46.42 -0.80
N ALA A 80 2.60 -45.54 -0.90
CA ALA A 80 2.52 -44.15 -0.46
C ALA A 80 1.46 -43.35 -1.25
N LEU A 81 1.43 -43.51 -2.57
CA LEU A 81 0.40 -42.90 -3.43
C LEU A 81 -1.01 -43.41 -3.10
N ALA A 82 -1.15 -44.70 -2.88
CA ALA A 82 -2.44 -45.31 -2.52
C ALA A 82 -2.95 -44.73 -1.18
N GLN A 83 -2.08 -44.64 -0.16
CA GLN A 83 -2.45 -44.04 1.12
C GLN A 83 -2.78 -42.53 1.01
N ALA A 84 -2.09 -41.76 0.17
CA ALA A 84 -2.41 -40.38 -0.10
C ALA A 84 -3.78 -40.24 -0.81
N ARG A 85 -4.10 -41.16 -1.71
CA ARG A 85 -5.36 -41.17 -2.47
C ARG A 85 -6.59 -41.38 -1.58
N ASP A 86 -6.49 -42.24 -0.56
CA ASP A 86 -7.58 -42.53 0.36
C ASP A 86 -8.03 -41.30 1.20
N ARG A 87 -7.33 -40.16 1.07
CA ARG A 87 -7.57 -38.91 1.78
C ARG A 87 -8.09 -37.81 0.86
N VAL A 88 -8.97 -38.16 -0.07
CA VAL A 88 -9.53 -37.23 -1.08
C VAL A 88 -10.13 -35.98 -0.41
N GLY A 89 -9.79 -34.81 -0.94
CA GLY A 89 -10.40 -33.54 -0.56
C GLY A 89 -9.79 -32.85 0.68
N THR A 90 -8.72 -33.37 1.25
CA THR A 90 -8.03 -32.71 2.37
C THR A 90 -6.91 -31.79 1.90
N ARG A 91 -6.63 -30.75 2.68
CA ARG A 91 -5.53 -29.83 2.46
C ARG A 91 -4.18 -30.55 2.53
N GLU A 92 -4.09 -31.53 3.44
CA GLU A 92 -2.91 -32.37 3.64
C GLU A 92 -2.62 -33.23 2.41
N GLN A 93 -3.65 -33.75 1.74
CA GLN A 93 -3.48 -34.52 0.52
C GLN A 93 -2.81 -33.69 -0.59
N ALA A 94 -3.23 -32.42 -0.75
CA ALA A 94 -2.65 -31.54 -1.76
C ALA A 94 -1.16 -31.28 -1.50
N ALA A 95 -0.76 -31.08 -0.24
CA ALA A 95 0.63 -30.90 0.14
C ALA A 95 1.47 -32.18 -0.08
N VAL A 96 0.92 -33.33 0.29
CA VAL A 96 1.58 -34.64 0.12
C VAL A 96 1.85 -34.94 -1.36
N TYR A 97 0.89 -34.71 -2.24
CA TYR A 97 1.11 -34.92 -3.67
C TYR A 97 2.17 -33.97 -4.25
N GLY A 98 2.17 -32.72 -3.82
CA GLY A 98 3.23 -31.77 -4.18
C GLY A 98 4.62 -32.33 -3.87
N LEU A 99 4.82 -32.82 -2.64
CA LEU A 99 6.10 -33.41 -2.24
C LEU A 99 6.47 -34.67 -3.02
N PHE A 100 5.53 -35.61 -3.14
CA PHE A 100 5.81 -36.86 -3.84
C PHE A 100 6.25 -36.61 -5.26
N PHE A 101 5.55 -35.71 -5.95
CA PHE A 101 5.86 -35.39 -7.33
C PHE A 101 7.11 -34.53 -7.49
N ASP A 102 7.48 -33.73 -6.49
CA ASP A 102 8.82 -33.11 -6.44
C ASP A 102 9.93 -34.19 -6.38
N THR A 103 9.77 -35.18 -5.48
CA THR A 103 10.75 -36.29 -5.35
C THR A 103 10.78 -37.17 -6.60
N PHE A 104 9.62 -37.62 -7.09
CA PHE A 104 9.54 -38.46 -8.32
C PHE A 104 10.16 -37.75 -9.51
N ALA A 105 9.92 -36.46 -9.66
CA ALA A 105 10.46 -35.68 -10.77
C ALA A 105 11.99 -35.53 -10.72
N ARG A 106 12.58 -35.48 -9.52
CA ARG A 106 14.05 -35.49 -9.36
C ARG A 106 14.66 -36.82 -9.75
N GLU A 107 13.98 -37.92 -9.41
CA GLU A 107 14.46 -39.24 -9.69
C GLU A 107 14.29 -39.61 -11.18
N ASN A 108 13.07 -39.48 -11.69
CA ASN A 108 12.72 -39.76 -13.08
C ASN A 108 11.42 -39.06 -13.49
N PRO A 109 11.49 -37.94 -14.22
CA PRO A 109 10.31 -37.21 -14.67
C PRO A 109 9.32 -38.02 -15.48
N THR A 110 9.82 -38.92 -16.36
CA THR A 110 8.95 -39.78 -17.21
C THR A 110 8.14 -40.74 -16.36
N LEU A 111 8.75 -41.33 -15.34
CA LEU A 111 8.04 -42.22 -14.41
C LEU A 111 7.05 -41.42 -13.54
N ALA A 112 7.41 -40.22 -13.14
CA ALA A 112 6.51 -39.32 -12.44
C ALA A 112 5.25 -39.00 -13.24
N VAL A 113 5.38 -38.76 -14.55
CA VAL A 113 4.23 -38.57 -15.45
C VAL A 113 3.32 -39.81 -15.46
N ALA A 114 3.89 -41.01 -15.53
CA ALA A 114 3.09 -42.24 -15.49
C ALA A 114 2.30 -42.37 -14.19
N ARG A 115 2.90 -42.02 -13.05
CA ARG A 115 2.25 -42.05 -11.74
C ARG A 115 1.15 -41.00 -11.59
N LEU A 116 1.25 -39.88 -12.31
CA LEU A 116 0.23 -38.82 -12.30
C LEU A 116 -1.16 -39.33 -12.76
N ALA A 117 -1.21 -40.34 -13.58
CA ALA A 117 -2.46 -40.97 -14.03
C ALA A 117 -3.29 -41.55 -12.85
N ALA A 118 -2.65 -41.94 -11.74
CA ALA A 118 -3.31 -42.45 -10.54
C ALA A 118 -3.84 -41.38 -9.62
N VAL A 119 -3.49 -40.10 -9.84
CA VAL A 119 -3.94 -38.96 -9.00
C VAL A 119 -5.27 -38.43 -9.52
N PRO A 120 -6.35 -38.46 -8.73
CA PRO A 120 -7.65 -37.97 -9.16
C PRO A 120 -7.64 -36.46 -9.42
N PRO A 121 -8.55 -35.95 -10.29
CA PRO A 121 -8.71 -34.51 -10.51
C PRO A 121 -8.98 -33.75 -9.21
N GLY A 122 -8.42 -32.54 -9.11
CA GLY A 122 -8.60 -31.66 -7.97
C GLY A 122 -7.29 -31.02 -7.48
N PRO A 123 -7.34 -30.34 -6.32
CA PRO A 123 -6.19 -29.57 -5.80
C PRO A 123 -4.92 -30.41 -5.59
N GLY A 124 -5.06 -31.68 -5.23
CA GLY A 124 -3.93 -32.61 -5.13
C GLY A 124 -3.22 -32.83 -6.44
N ARG A 125 -3.99 -33.07 -7.53
CA ARG A 125 -3.44 -33.22 -8.88
C ARG A 125 -2.79 -31.94 -9.39
N GLU A 126 -3.39 -30.78 -9.12
CA GLU A 126 -2.78 -29.50 -9.48
C GLU A 126 -1.43 -29.30 -8.79
N ASN A 127 -1.31 -29.64 -7.51
CA ASN A 127 -0.04 -29.53 -6.78
C ASN A 127 1.00 -30.54 -7.30
N ALA A 128 0.57 -31.77 -7.64
CA ALA A 128 1.43 -32.74 -8.29
C ALA A 128 1.97 -32.23 -9.64
N LEU A 129 1.09 -31.63 -10.46
CA LEU A 129 1.46 -31.04 -11.75
C LEU A 129 2.45 -29.88 -11.58
N ARG A 130 2.19 -28.98 -10.62
CA ARG A 130 3.10 -27.86 -10.33
C ARG A 130 4.47 -28.34 -9.88
N ALA A 131 4.52 -29.28 -8.94
CA ALA A 131 5.76 -29.83 -8.43
C ALA A 131 6.58 -30.53 -9.52
N LEU A 132 5.93 -31.42 -10.29
CA LEU A 132 6.57 -32.12 -11.40
C LEU A 132 7.13 -31.15 -12.44
N ALA A 133 6.33 -30.16 -12.86
CA ALA A 133 6.74 -29.18 -13.85
C ALA A 133 7.91 -28.31 -13.38
N SER A 134 7.86 -27.81 -12.14
CA SER A 134 8.92 -26.95 -11.58
C SER A 134 10.27 -27.66 -11.43
N VAL A 135 10.25 -28.94 -11.06
CA VAL A 135 11.46 -29.76 -10.94
C VAL A 135 12.02 -30.14 -12.30
N TRP A 136 11.15 -30.61 -13.20
CA TRP A 136 11.58 -31.08 -14.52
C TRP A 136 12.14 -29.94 -15.36
N VAL A 137 11.54 -28.73 -15.33
CA VAL A 137 12.04 -27.60 -16.13
C VAL A 137 13.45 -27.18 -15.73
N ARG A 138 13.87 -27.41 -14.48
CA ARG A 138 15.24 -27.15 -14.04
C ARG A 138 16.25 -28.09 -14.68
N ALA A 139 15.85 -29.33 -14.90
CA ALA A 139 16.71 -30.38 -15.49
C ALA A 139 16.69 -30.34 -17.02
N ASP A 140 15.49 -30.25 -17.62
CA ASP A 140 15.25 -30.26 -19.08
C ASP A 140 14.03 -29.39 -19.40
N ALA A 141 14.26 -28.10 -19.64
CA ALA A 141 13.19 -27.15 -19.91
C ALA A 141 12.42 -27.47 -21.21
N PRO A 142 13.06 -27.80 -22.34
CA PRO A 142 12.34 -28.17 -23.55
C PRO A 142 11.41 -29.37 -23.37
N ALA A 143 11.87 -30.44 -22.71
CA ALA A 143 11.05 -31.62 -22.48
C ALA A 143 9.89 -31.34 -21.52
N ALA A 144 10.11 -30.60 -20.44
CA ALA A 144 9.07 -30.25 -19.49
C ALA A 144 7.98 -29.37 -20.11
N LEU A 145 8.37 -28.38 -20.92
CA LEU A 145 7.42 -27.49 -21.61
C LEU A 145 6.63 -28.24 -22.68
N ALA A 146 7.29 -29.13 -23.47
CA ALA A 146 6.62 -29.96 -24.43
C ALA A 146 5.61 -30.90 -23.77
N TRP A 147 5.96 -31.50 -22.65
CA TRP A 147 5.02 -32.32 -21.88
C TRP A 147 3.82 -31.49 -21.39
N ALA A 148 4.06 -30.34 -20.73
CA ALA A 148 3.01 -29.50 -20.22
C ALA A 148 2.05 -29.01 -21.33
N GLN A 149 2.57 -28.71 -22.53
CA GLN A 149 1.77 -28.28 -23.68
C GLN A 149 0.80 -29.36 -24.17
N ASN A 150 1.17 -30.64 -24.02
CA ASN A 150 0.38 -31.78 -24.47
C ASN A 150 -0.63 -32.30 -23.43
N LEU A 151 -0.73 -31.66 -22.25
CA LEU A 151 -1.72 -31.99 -21.22
C LEU A 151 -3.13 -31.55 -21.62
N SER A 152 -4.13 -32.14 -20.96
CA SER A 152 -5.52 -31.66 -21.03
C SER A 152 -5.63 -30.19 -20.68
N ALA A 153 -6.71 -29.51 -21.08
CA ALA A 153 -6.89 -28.09 -20.82
C ALA A 153 -6.81 -27.75 -19.30
N ASP A 154 -7.39 -28.61 -18.47
CA ASP A 154 -7.44 -28.41 -17.00
C ASP A 154 -6.07 -28.60 -16.34
N ASP A 155 -5.29 -29.58 -16.79
CA ASP A 155 -3.97 -29.91 -16.25
C ASP A 155 -2.86 -29.00 -16.82
N ARG A 156 -3.06 -28.43 -18.00
CA ARG A 156 -2.05 -27.61 -18.68
C ARG A 156 -1.71 -26.34 -17.95
N ALA A 157 -2.73 -25.60 -17.52
CA ALA A 157 -2.50 -24.29 -16.91
C ALA A 157 -1.64 -24.38 -15.63
N PRO A 158 -1.92 -25.25 -14.63
CA PRO A 158 -1.09 -25.36 -13.44
C PRO A 158 0.34 -25.86 -13.73
N ALA A 159 0.51 -26.79 -14.67
CA ALA A 159 1.82 -27.31 -15.06
C ALA A 159 2.64 -26.25 -15.79
N MET A 160 2.06 -25.60 -16.80
CA MET A 160 2.73 -24.58 -17.61
C MET A 160 3.09 -23.34 -16.79
N GLU A 161 2.15 -22.85 -15.95
CA GLU A 161 2.40 -21.72 -15.06
C GLU A 161 3.62 -22.00 -14.16
N SER A 162 3.64 -23.18 -13.51
CA SER A 162 4.74 -23.55 -12.62
C SER A 162 6.08 -23.72 -13.35
N ALA A 163 6.08 -24.34 -14.53
CA ALA A 163 7.27 -24.45 -15.37
C ALA A 163 7.82 -23.09 -15.78
N LEU A 164 6.95 -22.18 -16.22
CA LEU A 164 7.35 -20.83 -16.65
C LEU A 164 7.81 -19.96 -15.48
N PHE A 165 7.21 -20.09 -14.29
CA PHE A 165 7.68 -19.41 -13.08
C PHE A 165 9.12 -19.80 -12.73
N GLU A 166 9.44 -21.09 -12.80
CA GLU A 166 10.79 -21.55 -12.51
C GLU A 166 11.78 -21.17 -13.62
N LEU A 167 11.35 -21.23 -14.89
CA LEU A 167 12.15 -20.81 -16.03
C LEU A 167 12.48 -19.31 -15.96
N ALA A 168 11.56 -18.48 -15.48
CA ALA A 168 11.74 -17.04 -15.36
C ALA A 168 12.95 -16.63 -14.47
N ARG A 169 13.34 -17.48 -13.53
CA ARG A 169 14.54 -17.25 -12.70
C ARG A 169 15.84 -17.29 -13.50
N ARG A 170 15.84 -17.99 -14.62
CA ARG A 170 17.02 -18.17 -15.48
C ARG A 170 16.93 -17.33 -16.75
N ASP A 171 15.75 -17.26 -17.33
CA ASP A 171 15.49 -16.53 -18.56
C ASP A 171 14.08 -15.92 -18.56
N PRO A 172 13.90 -14.76 -17.90
CA PRO A 172 12.61 -14.10 -17.85
C PRO A 172 12.14 -13.59 -19.22
N LEU A 173 13.08 -13.29 -20.15
CA LEU A 173 12.73 -12.83 -21.50
C LEU A 173 12.07 -13.96 -22.30
N GLN A 174 12.64 -15.17 -22.26
CA GLN A 174 12.04 -16.35 -22.89
C GLN A 174 10.63 -16.61 -22.36
N VAL A 175 10.39 -16.43 -21.06
CA VAL A 175 9.07 -16.60 -20.46
C VAL A 175 8.07 -15.55 -21.00
N ILE A 176 8.49 -14.31 -21.17
CA ILE A 176 7.63 -13.26 -21.74
C ILE A 176 7.18 -13.61 -23.17
N GLU A 177 8.05 -14.28 -23.95
CA GLU A 177 7.73 -14.72 -25.31
C GLU A 177 6.84 -15.97 -25.33
N LEU A 178 7.06 -16.94 -24.43
CA LEU A 178 6.35 -18.22 -24.41
C LEU A 178 5.00 -18.17 -23.70
N ALA A 179 4.86 -17.37 -22.64
CA ALA A 179 3.66 -17.37 -21.82
C ALA A 179 2.37 -17.03 -22.61
N PRO A 180 2.33 -16.04 -23.52
CA PRO A 180 1.13 -15.75 -24.30
C PRO A 180 0.70 -16.87 -25.27
N GLN A 181 1.63 -17.76 -25.64
CA GLN A 181 1.36 -18.89 -26.52
C GLN A 181 0.77 -20.09 -25.77
N SER A 182 0.93 -20.13 -24.45
CA SER A 182 0.66 -21.30 -23.63
C SER A 182 -0.38 -21.08 -22.54
N LEU A 183 -0.54 -19.85 -22.10
CA LEU A 183 -1.42 -19.44 -20.99
C LEU A 183 -2.39 -18.35 -21.45
N SER A 184 -3.48 -18.20 -20.70
CA SER A 184 -4.48 -17.14 -20.90
C SER A 184 -5.03 -16.67 -19.53
N GLY A 185 -5.74 -15.52 -19.54
CA GLY A 185 -6.40 -14.98 -18.35
C GLY A 185 -5.44 -14.77 -17.17
N PRO A 186 -5.89 -15.01 -15.93
CA PRO A 186 -5.12 -14.71 -14.73
C PRO A 186 -3.77 -15.46 -14.62
N ALA A 187 -3.64 -16.66 -15.17
CA ALA A 187 -2.39 -17.42 -15.17
C ALA A 187 -1.32 -16.74 -16.05
N LEU A 188 -1.71 -16.24 -17.23
CA LEU A 188 -0.83 -15.45 -18.09
C LEU A 188 -0.37 -14.18 -17.39
N GLU A 189 -1.31 -13.42 -16.80
CA GLU A 189 -0.98 -12.16 -16.10
C GLU A 189 0.02 -12.39 -14.97
N ARG A 190 -0.21 -13.39 -14.12
CA ARG A 190 0.72 -13.72 -13.01
C ARG A 190 2.09 -14.10 -13.53
N THR A 191 2.15 -14.90 -14.59
CA THR A 191 3.43 -15.37 -15.16
C THR A 191 4.22 -14.22 -15.76
N LEU A 192 3.58 -13.36 -16.57
CA LEU A 192 4.23 -12.19 -17.15
C LEU A 192 4.69 -11.20 -16.07
N PHE A 193 3.85 -10.97 -15.05
CA PHE A 193 4.21 -10.09 -13.94
C PHE A 193 5.43 -10.61 -13.17
N HIS A 194 5.46 -11.91 -12.87
CA HIS A 194 6.61 -12.54 -12.21
C HIS A 194 7.90 -12.41 -13.03
N ALA A 195 7.84 -12.72 -14.31
CA ALA A 195 8.98 -12.58 -15.22
C ALA A 195 9.49 -11.12 -15.29
N LEU A 196 8.57 -10.14 -15.38
CA LEU A 196 8.90 -8.72 -15.35
C LEU A 196 9.49 -8.27 -14.03
N GLN A 197 9.03 -8.79 -12.89
CA GLN A 197 9.63 -8.49 -11.58
C GLN A 197 11.10 -8.95 -11.52
N LEU A 198 11.38 -10.18 -11.94
CA LEU A 198 12.75 -10.72 -11.98
C LEU A 198 13.63 -9.91 -12.94
N MET A 199 13.09 -9.54 -14.09
CA MET A 199 13.79 -8.71 -15.06
C MET A 199 14.05 -7.31 -14.53
N THR A 200 13.08 -6.69 -13.85
CA THR A 200 13.22 -5.36 -13.23
C THR A 200 14.35 -5.35 -12.19
N ALA A 201 14.49 -6.41 -11.42
CA ALA A 201 15.57 -6.53 -10.44
C ALA A 201 16.96 -6.61 -11.10
N ALA A 202 17.06 -7.30 -12.24
CA ALA A 202 18.30 -7.47 -12.99
C ALA A 202 18.60 -6.28 -13.91
N ASP A 203 17.66 -5.96 -14.79
CA ASP A 203 17.74 -4.90 -15.79
C ASP A 203 16.40 -4.14 -15.93
N PRO A 204 16.19 -3.09 -15.14
CA PRO A 204 14.97 -2.30 -15.21
C PRO A 204 14.78 -1.55 -16.53
N VAL A 205 15.88 -1.29 -17.30
CA VAL A 205 15.78 -0.62 -18.60
C VAL A 205 15.14 -1.55 -19.62
N ALA A 206 15.60 -2.79 -19.69
CA ALA A 206 15.00 -3.81 -20.54
C ALA A 206 13.54 -4.09 -20.13
N ALA A 207 13.25 -4.19 -18.82
CA ALA A 207 11.91 -4.40 -18.31
C ALA A 207 10.94 -3.27 -18.71
N ALA A 208 11.38 -2.02 -18.78
CA ALA A 208 10.55 -0.88 -19.15
C ALA A 208 9.91 -1.02 -20.54
N GLY A 209 10.64 -1.55 -21.50
CA GLY A 209 10.15 -1.80 -22.87
C GLY A 209 9.02 -2.86 -22.93
N LEU A 210 8.93 -3.71 -21.92
CA LEU A 210 8.07 -4.89 -21.92
C LEU A 210 6.79 -4.73 -21.07
N VAL A 211 6.69 -3.69 -20.23
CA VAL A 211 5.48 -3.43 -19.41
C VAL A 211 4.21 -3.38 -20.26
N ARG A 212 4.28 -2.84 -21.47
CA ARG A 212 3.14 -2.74 -22.40
C ARG A 212 2.61 -4.10 -22.89
N LEU A 213 3.38 -5.18 -22.71
CA LEU A 213 2.95 -6.54 -23.06
C LEU A 213 1.96 -7.12 -22.06
N LEU A 214 1.91 -6.57 -20.84
CA LEU A 214 0.86 -6.91 -19.88
C LEU A 214 -0.48 -6.37 -20.35
N PRO A 215 -1.59 -7.10 -20.14
CA PRO A 215 -2.93 -6.59 -20.34
C PRO A 215 -3.15 -5.28 -19.57
N ALA A 216 -3.87 -4.32 -20.19
CA ALA A 216 -4.21 -3.07 -19.51
C ALA A 216 -5.02 -3.35 -18.24
N GLY A 217 -4.58 -2.81 -17.10
CA GLY A 217 -5.24 -3.04 -15.82
C GLY A 217 -4.30 -2.89 -14.62
N GLU A 218 -4.73 -3.44 -13.49
CA GLU A 218 -4.00 -3.33 -12.21
C GLU A 218 -2.61 -3.96 -12.28
N THR A 219 -2.48 -5.11 -12.94
CA THR A 219 -1.21 -5.84 -13.09
C THR A 219 -0.20 -5.04 -13.89
N GLN A 220 -0.61 -4.42 -15.00
CA GLN A 220 0.26 -3.55 -15.80
C GLN A 220 0.66 -2.30 -15.01
N THR A 221 -0.28 -1.70 -14.29
CA THR A 221 -0.01 -0.54 -13.41
C THR A 221 1.03 -0.89 -12.35
N ARG A 222 0.87 -2.01 -11.69
CA ARG A 222 1.81 -2.48 -10.66
C ARG A 222 3.21 -2.72 -11.25
N ALA A 223 3.30 -3.39 -12.39
CA ALA A 223 4.56 -3.60 -13.09
C ALA A 223 5.23 -2.27 -13.48
N ALA A 224 4.46 -1.30 -13.97
CA ALA A 224 4.96 0.04 -14.29
C ALA A 224 5.54 0.75 -13.06
N LEU A 225 4.89 0.63 -11.90
CA LEU A 225 5.38 1.20 -10.65
C LEU A 225 6.68 0.56 -10.18
N ASP A 226 6.79 -0.77 -10.28
CA ASP A 226 8.00 -1.51 -9.91
C ASP A 226 9.18 -1.15 -10.82
N VAL A 227 8.94 -1.08 -12.13
CA VAL A 227 9.94 -0.67 -13.12
C VAL A 227 10.38 0.77 -12.90
N ALA A 228 9.45 1.71 -12.71
CA ALA A 228 9.79 3.11 -12.43
C ALA A 228 10.66 3.24 -11.18
N ARG A 229 10.35 2.50 -10.12
CA ARG A 229 11.16 2.45 -8.90
C ARG A 229 12.55 1.86 -9.15
N GLY A 230 12.63 0.74 -9.87
CA GLY A 230 13.91 0.10 -10.22
C GLY A 230 14.81 1.00 -11.07
N LEU A 231 14.24 1.69 -12.06
CA LEU A 231 14.93 2.68 -12.85
C LEU A 231 15.42 3.85 -12.00
N ALA A 232 14.57 4.39 -11.11
CA ALA A 232 14.89 5.57 -10.32
C ALA A 232 16.10 5.39 -9.39
N VAL A 233 16.39 4.15 -8.98
CA VAL A 233 17.59 3.83 -8.18
C VAL A 233 18.86 3.88 -9.02
N LYS A 234 18.81 3.45 -10.30
CA LYS A 234 19.99 3.32 -11.19
C LYS A 234 20.15 4.53 -12.09
N ASP A 235 19.06 4.98 -12.68
CA ASP A 235 19.00 6.09 -13.64
C ASP A 235 17.65 6.83 -13.50
N PRO A 236 17.61 7.87 -12.65
CA PRO A 236 16.40 8.68 -12.47
C PRO A 236 15.89 9.33 -13.77
N ALA A 237 16.77 9.69 -14.68
CA ALA A 237 16.35 10.29 -15.96
C ALA A 237 15.62 9.27 -16.83
N ALA A 238 16.12 8.03 -16.89
CA ALA A 238 15.44 6.94 -17.58
C ALA A 238 14.08 6.60 -16.91
N ALA A 239 14.01 6.65 -15.57
CA ALA A 239 12.75 6.46 -14.84
C ALA A 239 11.70 7.48 -15.26
N LEU A 240 12.09 8.74 -15.36
CA LEU A 240 11.17 9.81 -15.71
C LEU A 240 10.78 9.79 -17.19
N ALA A 241 11.71 9.44 -18.07
CA ALA A 241 11.41 9.20 -19.49
C ALA A 241 10.39 8.04 -19.65
N PHE A 242 10.54 6.97 -18.88
CA PHE A 242 9.59 5.86 -18.84
C PHE A 242 8.22 6.30 -18.31
N VAL A 243 8.17 7.00 -17.19
CA VAL A 243 6.93 7.54 -16.61
C VAL A 243 6.20 8.47 -17.59
N GLY A 244 6.93 9.30 -18.33
CA GLY A 244 6.37 10.17 -19.36
C GLY A 244 5.68 9.42 -20.52
N GLN A 245 6.02 8.15 -20.75
CA GLN A 245 5.41 7.29 -21.77
C GLN A 245 4.16 6.55 -21.29
N LEU A 246 3.90 6.53 -19.97
CA LEU A 246 2.70 5.91 -19.43
C LEU A 246 1.45 6.73 -19.77
N PRO A 247 0.28 6.08 -19.92
CA PRO A 247 -0.97 6.79 -20.10
C PRO A 247 -1.22 7.82 -18.99
N VAL A 248 -1.69 9.02 -19.37
CA VAL A 248 -2.02 10.07 -18.40
C VAL A 248 -3.12 9.57 -17.46
N GLY A 249 -2.85 9.60 -16.15
CA GLY A 249 -3.79 9.13 -15.15
C GLY A 249 -3.15 8.81 -13.80
N PRO A 250 -3.92 8.21 -12.88
CA PRO A 250 -3.46 7.89 -11.52
C PRO A 250 -2.19 7.02 -11.50
N ALA A 251 -2.07 6.07 -12.44
CA ALA A 251 -0.91 5.19 -12.55
C ALA A 251 0.38 5.97 -12.87
N GLN A 252 0.32 6.89 -13.84
CA GLN A 252 1.45 7.75 -14.19
C GLN A 252 1.87 8.64 -13.02
N THR A 253 0.90 9.27 -12.35
CA THR A 253 1.16 10.10 -11.16
C THR A 253 1.82 9.30 -10.05
N LEU A 254 1.34 8.09 -9.80
CA LEU A 254 1.90 7.22 -8.77
C LEU A 254 3.31 6.74 -9.12
N ALA A 255 3.57 6.41 -10.39
CA ALA A 255 4.90 6.05 -10.88
C ALA A 255 5.88 7.22 -10.74
N LEU A 256 5.44 8.44 -11.08
CA LEU A 256 6.24 9.67 -10.90
C LEU A 256 6.61 9.88 -9.43
N ASN A 257 5.63 9.76 -8.54
CA ASN A 257 5.86 9.92 -7.11
C ASN A 257 6.84 8.87 -6.55
N ASN A 258 6.74 7.62 -6.98
CA ASN A 258 7.67 6.56 -6.58
C ASN A 258 9.09 6.84 -7.11
N ALA A 259 9.24 7.28 -8.34
CA ALA A 259 10.52 7.66 -8.91
C ALA A 259 11.14 8.86 -8.16
N LEU A 260 10.34 9.89 -7.87
CA LEU A 260 10.78 11.06 -7.10
C LEU A 260 11.17 10.68 -5.67
N THR A 261 10.44 9.76 -5.02
CA THR A 261 10.79 9.30 -3.67
C THR A 261 12.17 8.64 -3.64
N SER A 262 12.43 7.73 -4.58
CA SER A 262 13.72 7.05 -4.67
C SER A 262 14.84 8.03 -5.02
N TRP A 263 14.58 8.98 -5.90
CA TRP A 263 15.58 9.98 -6.33
C TRP A 263 15.88 11.01 -5.25
N ALA A 264 14.86 11.52 -4.57
CA ALA A 264 15.03 12.49 -3.49
C ALA A 264 15.85 11.95 -2.31
N ALA A 265 15.78 10.63 -2.05
CA ALA A 265 16.58 10.00 -1.02
C ALA A 265 18.08 10.03 -1.30
N THR A 266 18.51 10.07 -2.58
CA THR A 266 19.93 10.02 -3.00
C THR A 266 20.43 11.37 -3.51
N ALA A 267 19.58 12.15 -4.20
CA ALA A 267 19.95 13.41 -4.84
C ALA A 267 18.78 14.43 -4.81
N PRO A 268 18.40 14.96 -3.63
CA PRO A 268 17.24 15.83 -3.47
C PRO A 268 17.29 17.10 -4.32
N ALA A 269 18.46 17.69 -4.51
CA ALA A 269 18.63 18.88 -5.33
C ALA A 269 18.34 18.61 -6.83
N ALA A 270 18.78 17.46 -7.35
CA ALA A 270 18.51 17.06 -8.73
C ALA A 270 17.03 16.74 -8.96
N ALA A 271 16.38 16.06 -8.00
CA ALA A 271 14.94 15.84 -8.02
C ALA A 271 14.16 17.17 -8.04
N GLY A 272 14.63 18.15 -7.23
CA GLY A 272 14.07 19.50 -7.21
C GLY A 272 14.19 20.25 -8.54
N GLN A 273 15.34 20.17 -9.20
CA GLN A 273 15.55 20.76 -10.52
C GLN A 273 14.65 20.15 -11.60
N TYR A 274 14.48 18.84 -11.55
CA TYR A 274 13.58 18.16 -12.47
C TYR A 274 12.15 18.64 -12.31
N VAL A 275 11.61 18.66 -11.08
CA VAL A 275 10.24 19.14 -10.81
C VAL A 275 10.07 20.60 -11.24
N ALA A 276 11.08 21.45 -11.04
CA ALA A 276 11.06 22.83 -11.51
C ALA A 276 11.01 22.94 -13.05
N GLY A 277 11.61 21.97 -13.76
CA GLY A 277 11.64 21.91 -15.24
C GLY A 277 10.39 21.28 -15.88
N LEU A 278 9.47 20.69 -15.10
CA LEU A 278 8.22 20.15 -15.65
C LEU A 278 7.35 21.26 -16.25
N PRO A 279 6.56 20.94 -17.30
CA PRO A 279 5.56 21.88 -17.81
C PRO A 279 4.58 22.29 -16.70
N ALA A 280 4.26 23.60 -16.66
CA ALA A 280 3.29 24.12 -15.70
C ALA A 280 1.94 23.46 -15.84
N GLY A 281 1.34 23.06 -14.72
CA GLY A 281 0.03 22.40 -14.66
C GLY A 281 -0.08 21.39 -13.55
N ALA A 282 -1.23 20.67 -13.49
CA ALA A 282 -1.58 19.78 -12.40
C ALA A 282 -0.52 18.68 -12.11
N ALA A 283 0.20 18.21 -13.14
CA ALA A 283 1.26 17.21 -12.96
C ALA A 283 2.47 17.80 -12.22
N GLN A 284 2.89 19.02 -12.58
CA GLN A 284 3.96 19.73 -11.85
C GLN A 284 3.53 20.06 -10.43
N ASP A 285 2.29 20.52 -10.22
CA ASP A 285 1.77 20.86 -8.90
C ASP A 285 1.75 19.63 -7.96
N ALA A 286 1.31 18.49 -8.48
CA ALA A 286 1.30 17.23 -7.74
C ALA A 286 2.72 16.74 -7.42
N ALA A 287 3.64 16.80 -8.39
CA ALA A 287 5.04 16.43 -8.20
C ALA A 287 5.73 17.36 -7.20
N ALA A 288 5.46 18.67 -7.27
CA ALA A 288 5.98 19.65 -6.34
C ALA A 288 5.48 19.42 -4.92
N ALA A 289 4.18 19.16 -4.74
CA ALA A 289 3.61 18.82 -3.44
C ALA A 289 4.20 17.51 -2.88
N HIS A 290 4.39 16.49 -3.73
CA HIS A 290 4.98 15.22 -3.30
C HIS A 290 6.43 15.40 -2.84
N LEU A 291 7.27 16.04 -3.65
CA LEU A 291 8.67 16.30 -3.31
C LEU A 291 8.80 17.20 -2.08
N ALA A 292 7.94 18.20 -1.94
CA ALA A 292 7.87 19.08 -0.78
C ALA A 292 7.69 18.29 0.54
N ALA A 293 6.83 17.27 0.53
CA ALA A 293 6.64 16.41 1.71
C ALA A 293 7.91 15.64 2.09
N LEU A 294 8.67 15.17 1.09
CA LEU A 294 9.93 14.45 1.30
C LEU A 294 11.04 15.37 1.83
N LEU A 295 11.07 16.63 1.38
CA LEU A 295 12.06 17.61 1.81
C LEU A 295 11.74 18.29 3.13
N ALA A 296 10.51 18.18 3.64
CA ALA A 296 10.02 18.92 4.81
C ALA A 296 10.70 18.56 6.15
N SER A 297 11.54 17.52 6.18
CA SER A 297 12.44 17.23 7.30
C SER A 297 13.50 18.35 7.52
N ASP A 298 13.83 19.10 6.48
CA ASP A 298 14.63 20.33 6.51
C ASP A 298 13.78 21.49 5.93
N PRO A 299 12.93 22.13 6.77
CA PRO A 299 12.00 23.15 6.30
C PRO A 299 12.66 24.34 5.64
N VAL A 300 13.89 24.73 6.08
CA VAL A 300 14.60 25.88 5.54
C VAL A 300 14.97 25.65 4.08
N ASN A 301 15.60 24.53 3.78
CA ASN A 301 15.99 24.18 2.40
C ASN A 301 14.77 23.85 1.53
N ALA A 302 13.76 23.18 2.10
CA ALA A 302 12.50 22.91 1.40
C ALA A 302 11.77 24.19 0.97
N LEU A 303 11.68 25.18 1.84
CA LEU A 303 11.07 26.48 1.55
C LEU A 303 11.89 27.27 0.51
N ALA A 304 13.22 27.26 0.60
CA ALA A 304 14.07 27.88 -0.39
C ALA A 304 13.86 27.28 -1.79
N TRP A 305 13.79 25.94 -1.88
CA TRP A 305 13.47 25.25 -3.12
C TRP A 305 12.06 25.60 -3.63
N ALA A 306 11.04 25.54 -2.79
CA ALA A 306 9.66 25.83 -3.18
C ALA A 306 9.54 27.26 -3.76
N ASN A 307 10.20 28.25 -3.13
CA ASN A 307 10.24 29.63 -3.61
C ASN A 307 11.00 29.81 -4.94
N SER A 308 11.86 28.87 -5.32
CA SER A 308 12.57 28.90 -6.62
C SER A 308 11.69 28.39 -7.78
N LEU A 309 10.53 27.78 -7.51
CA LEU A 309 9.62 27.29 -8.55
C LEU A 309 9.04 28.44 -9.36
N GLY A 310 9.14 28.35 -10.71
CA GLY A 310 8.67 29.38 -11.62
C GLY A 310 7.14 29.47 -11.67
N ALA A 311 6.44 28.32 -11.69
CA ALA A 311 4.99 28.27 -11.71
C ALA A 311 4.40 28.58 -10.32
N ALA A 312 3.49 29.54 -10.23
CA ALA A 312 2.88 29.96 -8.98
C ALA A 312 2.07 28.81 -8.32
N SER A 313 1.30 28.04 -9.10
CA SER A 313 0.52 26.91 -8.60
C SER A 313 1.38 25.81 -7.99
N ALA A 314 2.49 25.45 -8.62
CA ALA A 314 3.42 24.46 -8.10
C ALA A 314 4.13 24.95 -6.83
N ARG A 315 4.49 26.23 -6.77
CA ARG A 315 5.05 26.88 -5.57
C ARG A 315 4.06 26.84 -4.42
N ASP A 316 2.83 27.25 -4.65
CA ASP A 316 1.77 27.24 -3.63
C ASP A 316 1.50 25.82 -3.12
N ALA A 317 1.41 24.85 -4.02
CA ALA A 317 1.23 23.44 -3.65
C ALA A 317 2.39 22.92 -2.78
N ALA A 318 3.61 23.27 -3.12
CA ALA A 318 4.80 22.92 -2.34
C ALA A 318 4.80 23.59 -0.96
N LEU A 319 4.55 24.89 -0.88
CA LEU A 319 4.54 25.64 0.38
C LEU A 319 3.46 25.12 1.35
N ILE A 320 2.27 24.85 0.84
CA ILE A 320 1.17 24.25 1.63
C ILE A 320 1.58 22.88 2.17
N ARG A 321 2.22 22.07 1.34
CA ARG A 321 2.64 20.74 1.72
C ARG A 321 3.78 20.76 2.73
N ILE A 322 4.77 21.63 2.56
CA ILE A 322 5.85 21.83 3.55
C ILE A 322 5.26 22.19 4.90
N ALA A 323 4.39 23.20 4.96
CA ALA A 323 3.78 23.66 6.20
C ALA A 323 3.03 22.54 6.93
N SER A 324 2.22 21.76 6.20
CA SER A 324 1.43 20.67 6.80
C SER A 324 2.28 19.50 7.27
N THR A 325 3.38 19.19 6.58
CA THR A 325 4.30 18.12 6.97
C THR A 325 5.21 18.58 8.12
N TRP A 326 5.73 19.80 8.04
CA TRP A 326 6.53 20.40 9.12
C TRP A 326 5.75 20.50 10.43
N ALA A 327 4.45 20.80 10.38
CA ALA A 327 3.60 20.86 11.56
C ALA A 327 3.54 19.54 12.34
N GLN A 328 3.82 18.40 11.70
CA GLN A 328 3.89 17.11 12.40
C GLN A 328 5.10 17.01 13.34
N ALA A 329 6.18 17.74 13.04
CA ALA A 329 7.38 17.80 13.86
C ALA A 329 7.38 19.03 14.79
N ASP A 330 7.01 20.21 14.26
CA ASP A 330 6.98 21.48 14.99
C ASP A 330 5.80 22.35 14.51
N ALA A 331 4.61 22.07 15.05
CA ALA A 331 3.40 22.76 14.68
C ALA A 331 3.45 24.28 15.03
N PRO A 332 4.01 24.71 16.18
CA PRO A 332 4.20 26.13 16.47
C PRO A 332 5.05 26.85 15.44
N ALA A 333 6.19 26.29 15.03
CA ALA A 333 7.07 26.93 14.04
C ALA A 333 6.42 27.00 12.67
N ALA A 334 5.80 25.91 12.20
CA ALA A 334 5.07 25.88 10.95
C ALA A 334 3.93 26.90 10.90
N SER A 335 3.18 27.05 12.01
CA SER A 335 2.08 28.02 12.13
C SER A 335 2.59 29.46 12.10
N ARG A 336 3.70 29.77 12.83
CA ARG A 336 4.35 31.08 12.77
C ARG A 336 4.82 31.44 11.37
N TRP A 337 5.47 30.49 10.68
CA TRP A 337 5.90 30.69 9.31
C TRP A 337 4.71 30.97 8.37
N ALA A 338 3.67 30.15 8.46
CA ALA A 338 2.49 30.28 7.59
C ALA A 338 1.75 31.60 7.84
N SER A 339 1.63 32.05 9.09
CA SER A 339 0.97 33.32 9.44
C SER A 339 1.74 34.57 8.97
N ALA A 340 3.04 34.44 8.73
CA ALA A 340 3.89 35.50 8.20
C ALA A 340 3.86 35.61 6.67
N GLN A 341 3.20 34.69 5.96
CA GLN A 341 3.08 34.76 4.50
C GLN A 341 2.10 35.88 4.08
N PRO A 342 2.23 36.40 2.85
CA PRO A 342 1.28 37.37 2.32
C PRO A 342 -0.16 36.84 2.40
N PRO A 343 -1.15 37.69 2.77
CA PRO A 343 -2.53 37.28 2.81
C PRO A 343 -3.03 36.72 1.46
N GLY A 344 -3.64 35.53 1.50
CA GLY A 344 -4.14 34.86 0.30
C GLY A 344 -4.48 33.38 0.55
N PRO A 345 -4.94 32.67 -0.50
CA PRO A 345 -5.32 31.25 -0.38
C PRO A 345 -4.19 30.36 0.14
N THR A 346 -2.96 30.58 -0.30
CA THR A 346 -1.77 29.82 0.12
C THR A 346 -1.53 29.96 1.61
N MET A 347 -1.50 31.20 2.13
CA MET A 347 -1.37 31.47 3.57
C MET A 347 -2.51 30.79 4.35
N THR A 348 -3.75 30.99 3.91
CA THR A 348 -4.93 30.44 4.60
C THR A 348 -4.87 28.92 4.68
N THR A 349 -4.51 28.25 3.58
CA THR A 349 -4.45 26.78 3.53
C THR A 349 -3.27 26.23 4.34
N ALA A 350 -2.09 26.83 4.22
CA ALA A 350 -0.89 26.42 4.95
C ALA A 350 -1.08 26.58 6.47
N LEU A 351 -1.59 27.75 6.88
CA LEU A 351 -1.87 28.06 8.29
C LEU A 351 -2.97 27.13 8.82
N GLY A 352 -4.06 26.93 8.07
CA GLY A 352 -5.13 26.02 8.44
C GLY A 352 -4.66 24.59 8.65
N GLY A 353 -3.81 24.08 7.76
CA GLY A 353 -3.20 22.75 7.88
C GLY A 353 -2.33 22.60 9.13
N ALA A 354 -1.47 23.58 9.39
CA ALA A 354 -0.60 23.58 10.57
C ALA A 354 -1.38 23.68 11.89
N LEU A 355 -2.36 24.59 11.96
CA LEU A 355 -3.22 24.76 13.13
C LEU A 355 -4.13 23.55 13.38
N SER A 356 -4.63 22.91 12.34
CA SER A 356 -5.45 21.70 12.47
C SER A 356 -4.67 20.59 13.17
N TYR A 357 -3.43 20.33 12.75
CA TYR A 357 -2.57 19.36 13.40
C TYR A 357 -2.26 19.77 14.86
N TRP A 358 -1.86 21.02 15.08
CA TRP A 358 -1.55 21.55 16.41
C TRP A 358 -2.74 21.46 17.38
N SER A 359 -3.96 21.68 16.91
CA SER A 359 -5.18 21.60 17.72
C SER A 359 -5.45 20.20 18.27
N LEU A 360 -4.94 19.15 17.60
CA LEU A 360 -5.05 17.77 18.09
C LEU A 360 -4.10 17.51 19.26
N VAL A 361 -2.96 18.19 19.27
CA VAL A 361 -1.90 18.02 20.27
C VAL A 361 -2.10 18.94 21.47
N ASP A 362 -2.31 20.24 21.21
CA ASP A 362 -2.41 21.28 22.25
C ASP A 362 -3.44 22.35 21.86
N ALA A 363 -4.70 22.07 22.14
CA ALA A 363 -5.80 22.98 21.87
C ALA A 363 -5.73 24.31 22.63
N PRO A 364 -5.28 24.39 23.92
CA PRO A 364 -5.05 25.65 24.60
C PRO A 364 -4.00 26.53 23.92
N ALA A 365 -2.85 25.98 23.55
CA ALA A 365 -1.80 26.74 22.89
C ALA A 365 -2.26 27.30 21.53
N VAL A 366 -3.03 26.52 20.76
CA VAL A 366 -3.60 26.99 19.47
C VAL A 366 -4.56 28.16 19.70
N ARG A 367 -5.43 28.10 20.71
CA ARG A 367 -6.35 29.21 21.04
C ARG A 367 -5.58 30.48 21.35
N ASN A 368 -4.53 30.40 22.18
CA ASN A 368 -3.69 31.53 22.51
C ASN A 368 -3.00 32.11 21.27
N PHE A 369 -2.37 31.23 20.48
CA PHE A 369 -1.70 31.65 19.25
C PHE A 369 -2.64 32.37 18.28
N VAL A 370 -3.84 31.82 18.02
CA VAL A 370 -4.82 32.48 17.14
C VAL A 370 -5.29 33.84 17.72
N SER A 371 -5.43 33.93 19.03
CA SER A 371 -5.83 35.19 19.65
C SER A 371 -4.76 36.30 19.54
N GLU A 372 -3.48 35.91 19.42
CA GLU A 372 -2.33 36.82 19.27
C GLU A 372 -2.03 37.20 17.81
N LEU A 373 -2.66 36.51 16.84
CA LEU A 373 -2.43 36.80 15.41
C LEU A 373 -2.90 38.21 15.02
N PRO A 374 -2.24 38.83 14.00
CA PRO A 374 -2.72 40.07 13.42
C PRO A 374 -4.17 39.96 12.94
N ALA A 375 -4.93 41.04 13.07
CA ALA A 375 -6.34 41.11 12.69
C ALA A 375 -6.64 40.67 11.26
N SER A 376 -5.67 40.79 10.34
CA SER A 376 -5.76 40.34 8.94
C SER A 376 -5.72 38.81 8.80
N SER A 377 -4.96 38.09 9.61
CA SER A 377 -4.79 36.64 9.56
C SER A 377 -5.73 35.90 10.51
N GLN A 378 -6.20 36.57 11.56
CA GLN A 378 -7.01 35.97 12.61
C GLN A 378 -8.32 35.34 12.11
N PRO A 379 -9.11 35.93 11.15
CA PRO A 379 -10.34 35.32 10.69
C PRO A 379 -10.12 33.96 10.00
N ALA A 380 -9.14 33.84 9.12
CA ALA A 380 -8.82 32.61 8.43
C ALA A 380 -8.33 31.52 9.39
N ALA A 381 -7.46 31.89 10.34
CA ALA A 381 -6.95 31.00 11.37
C ALA A 381 -8.08 30.49 12.28
N ALA A 382 -8.92 31.39 12.77
CA ALA A 382 -10.02 31.08 13.67
C ALA A 382 -11.06 30.17 12.99
N ALA A 383 -11.43 30.45 11.73
CA ALA A 383 -12.35 29.63 10.96
C ALA A 383 -11.79 28.22 10.71
N SER A 384 -10.49 28.09 10.46
CA SER A 384 -9.87 26.79 10.16
C SER A 384 -9.76 25.89 11.38
N VAL A 385 -9.55 26.43 12.59
CA VAL A 385 -9.33 25.63 13.80
C VAL A 385 -10.60 25.40 14.62
N ALA A 386 -11.59 26.29 14.52
CA ALA A 386 -12.82 26.20 15.32
C ALA A 386 -13.60 24.86 15.14
N PRO A 387 -13.72 24.28 13.95
CA PRO A 387 -14.38 22.96 13.79
C PRO A 387 -13.67 21.84 14.56
N GLN A 388 -12.34 21.81 14.57
CA GLN A 388 -11.55 20.80 15.28
C GLN A 388 -11.67 20.96 16.79
N LEU A 389 -11.58 22.17 17.28
CA LEU A 389 -11.79 22.48 18.72
C LEU A 389 -13.20 22.12 19.16
N ALA A 390 -14.21 22.41 18.33
CA ALA A 390 -15.61 22.12 18.60
C ALA A 390 -15.97 20.62 18.61
N GLN A 391 -15.13 19.76 18.02
CA GLN A 391 -15.32 18.31 18.15
C GLN A 391 -15.19 17.84 19.60
N ARG A 392 -14.35 18.51 20.40
CA ARG A 392 -14.08 18.14 21.79
C ARG A 392 -14.99 18.90 22.75
N ASP A 393 -15.11 20.20 22.57
CA ASP A 393 -15.93 21.08 23.40
C ASP A 393 -16.45 22.26 22.57
N PRO A 394 -17.65 22.12 21.99
CA PRO A 394 -18.22 23.18 21.17
C PRO A 394 -18.56 24.43 21.95
N ALA A 395 -19.05 24.31 23.20
CA ALA A 395 -19.43 25.45 24.01
C ALA A 395 -18.20 26.29 24.43
N ALA A 396 -17.13 25.64 24.90
CA ALA A 396 -15.87 26.32 25.21
C ALA A 396 -15.20 26.91 23.96
N THR A 397 -15.36 26.28 22.78
CA THR A 397 -14.85 26.82 21.51
C THR A 397 -15.58 28.11 21.14
N ILE A 398 -16.89 28.16 21.25
CA ILE A 398 -17.67 29.36 20.97
C ILE A 398 -17.36 30.46 22.01
N ALA A 399 -17.22 30.12 23.29
CA ALA A 399 -16.81 31.05 24.32
C ALA A 399 -15.45 31.70 24.02
N TRP A 400 -14.46 30.88 23.63
CA TRP A 400 -13.16 31.37 23.15
C TRP A 400 -13.31 32.25 21.90
N ALA A 401 -14.09 31.84 20.91
CA ALA A 401 -14.29 32.61 19.69
C ALA A 401 -14.82 34.04 19.99
N GLN A 402 -15.66 34.20 20.99
CA GLN A 402 -16.18 35.50 21.42
C GLN A 402 -15.13 36.41 22.00
N THR A 403 -14.00 35.89 22.49
CA THR A 403 -12.88 36.70 23.05
C THR A 403 -11.95 37.26 21.96
N LEU A 404 -12.05 36.79 20.72
CA LEU A 404 -11.20 37.27 19.64
C LEU A 404 -11.41 38.76 19.35
N VAL A 405 -10.31 39.48 19.07
CA VAL A 405 -10.34 40.93 18.88
C VAL A 405 -11.05 41.31 17.57
N ALA A 406 -10.70 40.64 16.47
CA ALA A 406 -11.28 40.94 15.17
C ALA A 406 -12.75 40.47 15.06
N PRO A 407 -13.72 41.36 14.77
CA PRO A 407 -15.13 40.96 14.64
C PRO A 407 -15.36 39.85 13.62
N ALA A 408 -14.67 39.90 12.46
CA ALA A 408 -14.76 38.89 11.42
C ALA A 408 -14.21 37.53 11.90
N ALA A 409 -13.20 37.50 12.77
CA ALA A 409 -12.67 36.27 13.34
C ALA A 409 -13.64 35.65 14.35
N ARG A 410 -14.27 36.48 15.21
CA ARG A 410 -15.33 36.01 16.10
C ARG A 410 -16.45 35.32 15.36
N GLU A 411 -16.97 36.02 14.36
CA GLU A 411 -18.06 35.49 13.54
C GLU A 411 -17.70 34.20 12.81
N ALA A 412 -16.57 34.20 12.13
CA ALA A 412 -16.10 33.03 11.38
C ALA A 412 -15.90 31.79 12.27
N ALA A 413 -15.28 31.98 13.44
CA ALA A 413 -15.05 30.89 14.40
C ALA A 413 -16.36 30.37 15.03
N VAL A 414 -17.29 31.27 15.40
CA VAL A 414 -18.59 30.87 15.97
C VAL A 414 -19.41 30.12 14.95
N MET A 415 -19.48 30.59 13.68
CA MET A 415 -20.19 29.93 12.59
C MET A 415 -19.62 28.53 12.33
N ALA A 416 -18.30 28.42 12.23
CA ALA A 416 -17.63 27.15 11.97
C ALA A 416 -17.78 26.15 13.12
N ALA A 417 -17.65 26.60 14.36
CA ALA A 417 -17.84 25.78 15.56
C ALA A 417 -19.30 25.29 15.68
N TYR A 418 -20.25 26.18 15.46
CA TYR A 418 -21.67 25.86 15.54
C TYR A 418 -22.10 24.87 14.44
N ALA A 419 -21.66 25.09 13.20
CA ALA A 419 -21.90 24.16 12.09
C ALA A 419 -21.40 22.74 12.45
N ARG A 420 -20.19 22.64 12.97
CA ARG A 420 -19.64 21.35 13.41
C ARG A 420 -20.41 20.72 14.57
N TRP A 421 -20.92 21.54 15.48
CA TRP A 421 -21.77 21.07 16.55
C TRP A 421 -23.12 20.55 16.06
N LEU A 422 -23.72 21.24 15.09
CA LEU A 422 -24.96 20.80 14.43
C LEU A 422 -24.79 19.43 13.76
N ASP A 423 -23.67 19.20 13.09
CA ASP A 423 -23.38 17.92 12.43
C ASP A 423 -23.28 16.77 13.46
N ASN A 424 -22.65 17.02 14.59
CA ASN A 424 -22.38 15.99 15.60
C ASN A 424 -23.51 15.78 16.60
N ALA A 425 -24.19 16.86 17.03
CA ALA A 425 -25.22 16.84 18.06
C ALA A 425 -26.27 17.91 17.83
N PRO A 426 -27.14 17.77 16.82
CA PRO A 426 -28.06 18.83 16.38
C PRO A 426 -29.05 19.30 17.46
N ALA A 427 -29.52 18.40 18.32
CA ALA A 427 -30.43 18.78 19.41
C ALA A 427 -29.75 19.67 20.45
N ALA A 428 -28.52 19.32 20.85
CA ALA A 428 -27.74 20.10 21.81
C ALA A 428 -27.34 21.47 21.23
N ALA A 429 -26.94 21.54 19.98
CA ALA A 429 -26.59 22.78 19.31
C ALA A 429 -27.78 23.75 19.25
N ARG A 430 -28.97 23.26 18.88
CA ARG A 430 -30.19 24.07 18.85
C ARG A 430 -30.65 24.51 20.25
N ALA A 431 -30.56 23.65 21.25
CA ALA A 431 -30.88 23.96 22.63
C ALA A 431 -29.94 25.09 23.16
N TRP A 432 -28.66 25.00 22.86
CA TRP A 432 -27.68 26.04 23.18
C TRP A 432 -28.04 27.37 22.48
N LEU A 433 -28.35 27.37 21.17
CA LEU A 433 -28.68 28.56 20.41
C LEU A 433 -29.92 29.30 20.98
N ALA A 434 -30.89 28.54 21.51
CA ALA A 434 -32.10 29.12 22.11
C ALA A 434 -31.79 29.97 23.37
N THR A 435 -30.74 29.62 24.11
CA THR A 435 -30.37 30.27 25.40
C THR A 435 -29.11 31.11 25.32
N ALA A 436 -28.33 31.00 24.21
CA ALA A 436 -27.04 31.67 24.10
C ALA A 436 -27.13 33.18 24.10
N THR A 437 -26.22 33.83 24.81
CA THR A 437 -26.09 35.32 24.83
C THR A 437 -25.16 35.72 23.67
N ILE A 438 -25.72 35.95 22.50
CA ILE A 438 -25.00 36.34 21.27
C ILE A 438 -25.79 37.45 20.56
N ALA A 439 -25.12 38.21 19.66
CA ALA A 439 -25.77 39.27 18.88
C ALA A 439 -26.97 38.75 18.09
N PRO A 440 -28.07 39.50 18.02
CA PRO A 440 -29.29 39.07 17.32
C PRO A 440 -29.04 38.64 15.87
N GLU A 441 -28.20 39.42 15.17
CA GLU A 441 -27.86 39.15 13.75
C GLU A 441 -27.12 37.81 13.60
N LEU A 442 -26.17 37.53 14.49
CA LEU A 442 -25.43 36.26 14.52
C LEU A 442 -26.37 35.08 14.85
N ARG A 443 -27.30 35.30 15.82
CA ARG A 443 -28.30 34.28 16.16
C ARG A 443 -29.19 33.93 14.98
N ALA A 444 -29.64 34.90 14.19
CA ALA A 444 -30.45 34.70 13.01
C ALA A 444 -29.71 33.85 11.99
N ARG A 445 -28.45 34.16 11.68
CA ARG A 445 -27.60 33.42 10.73
C ARG A 445 -27.32 32.00 11.19
N LEU A 446 -27.07 31.75 12.47
CA LEU A 446 -26.91 30.43 13.04
C LEU A 446 -28.21 29.60 12.96
N GLY A 447 -29.36 30.26 13.17
CA GLY A 447 -30.70 29.66 13.03
C GLY A 447 -30.99 29.22 11.59
N GLU A 448 -30.65 30.06 10.61
CA GLU A 448 -30.76 29.72 9.19
C GLU A 448 -29.86 28.53 8.80
N ALA A 449 -28.61 28.49 9.31
CA ALA A 449 -27.71 27.38 9.08
C ALA A 449 -28.21 26.06 9.68
N GLY A 450 -29.05 26.11 10.74
CA GLY A 450 -29.62 24.95 11.41
C GLY A 450 -31.00 24.50 10.88
N SER A 451 -31.53 25.17 9.85
CA SER A 451 -32.82 24.81 9.26
C SER A 451 -32.76 23.55 8.41
N PRO A 452 -33.70 22.58 8.56
CA PRO A 452 -33.65 21.28 7.89
C PRO A 452 -33.95 21.31 6.38
N ASN A 453 -34.06 22.47 5.75
CA ASN A 453 -34.43 22.66 4.33
C ASN A 453 -33.22 23.09 3.45
N ARG A 454 -32.07 22.45 3.61
CA ARG A 454 -31.00 22.54 2.61
C ARG A 454 -30.56 21.16 2.14
#